data_5a6e0024fa45f903708507a4e3427245
#
_entry.id   5a6e0024fa45f903708507a4e3427245
#
_cell.length_a   1.000
_cell.length_b   1.000
_cell.length_c   1.000
_cell.angle_alpha   90.00
_cell.angle_beta   90.00
_cell.angle_gamma   90.00
#
_symmetry.space_group_name_H-M   'P 1'
#
loop_
_entity.id
_entity.type
_entity.pdbx_description
1 polymer ?
#
loop_
_entity_poly.entity_id
_entity_poly.type
_entity_poly.pdbx_seq_one_letter_code
_entity_poly.pdbx_strand_id
1 'polypeptide(L)'
;MTNKRAFWISFLISLAVIVPGYLALLAYTLVTPSVAADTPQTDIPVVFPTVQDDKTVLVMTGGETVKEATGYTLVRLDALHRRLTALSLPAGTVVLVEGSPVTLSQAVASAGPTQGVRALEETLGVSVDNYLFTPSGTLADIAGNLGTAKMKLRSYISADALERLSLAVDGVEELPLSPALLAEVLESGEVTGAAQCELRACGYAAFLSAGRKNLTSLVENVRANSGSIATDLTATQLYDYERLLGFLETGDDVPGQAEALTVTQTAAGTFEITEDAAAQVKRLIQ
;
A
#
# COMPACT_ATOMS: atom_id res chain seq x y z
N MET A 1 -1.83 -54.35 45.86
CA MET A 1 -2.19 -52.95 46.18
C MET A 1 -2.83 -52.37 44.93
N THR A 2 -4.07 -51.89 45.03
CA THR A 2 -4.88 -51.50 43.89
C THR A 2 -4.30 -50.22 43.25
N ASN A 3 -4.14 -50.18 41.95
CA ASN A 3 -3.62 -49.05 41.13
C ASN A 3 -4.21 -47.67 41.51
N LYS A 4 -5.43 -47.69 42.08
CA LYS A 4 -6.09 -46.47 42.58
C LYS A 4 -5.36 -45.81 43.78
N ARG A 5 -4.75 -46.57 44.68
CA ARG A 5 -3.99 -46.01 45.82
C ARG A 5 -2.67 -45.39 45.35
N ALA A 6 -1.98 -46.03 44.41
CA ALA A 6 -0.76 -45.50 43.85
C ALA A 6 -1.00 -44.18 43.10
N PHE A 7 -2.10 -44.11 42.34
CA PHE A 7 -2.51 -42.87 41.62
C PHE A 7 -2.78 -41.74 42.63
N TRP A 8 -3.57 -41.97 43.69
CA TRP A 8 -3.87 -40.94 44.63
C TRP A 8 -2.66 -40.45 45.43
N ILE A 9 -1.71 -41.34 45.73
CA ILE A 9 -0.45 -40.98 46.41
C ILE A 9 0.40 -40.09 45.50
N SER A 10 0.55 -40.47 44.23
CA SER A 10 1.32 -39.70 43.24
C SER A 10 0.67 -38.32 42.99
N PHE A 11 -0.66 -38.26 42.87
CA PHE A 11 -1.40 -37.01 42.70
C PHE A 11 -1.23 -36.09 43.89
N LEU A 12 -1.34 -36.59 45.13
CA LEU A 12 -1.15 -35.79 46.35
C LEU A 12 0.29 -35.23 46.47
N ILE A 13 1.29 -36.05 46.11
CA ILE A 13 2.69 -35.61 46.13
C ILE A 13 2.88 -34.47 45.10
N SER A 14 2.36 -34.62 43.86
CA SER A 14 2.44 -33.60 42.82
C SER A 14 1.75 -32.29 43.27
N LEU A 15 0.57 -32.42 43.86
CA LEU A 15 -0.19 -31.28 44.41
C LEU A 15 0.55 -30.57 45.52
N ALA A 16 1.19 -31.32 46.41
CA ALA A 16 1.97 -30.79 47.56
C ALA A 16 3.24 -30.02 47.13
N VAL A 17 3.73 -30.26 45.90
CA VAL A 17 4.86 -29.50 45.35
C VAL A 17 4.38 -28.30 44.52
N ILE A 18 3.37 -28.48 43.70
CA ILE A 18 2.89 -27.43 42.77
C ILE A 18 2.19 -26.30 43.54
N VAL A 19 1.36 -26.62 44.53
CA VAL A 19 0.60 -25.59 45.26
C VAL A 19 1.50 -24.66 46.08
N PRO A 20 2.47 -25.12 46.88
CA PRO A 20 3.39 -24.21 47.56
C PRO A 20 4.27 -23.42 46.59
N GLY A 21 4.70 -24.03 45.46
CA GLY A 21 5.45 -23.34 44.42
C GLY A 21 4.64 -22.18 43.83
N TYR A 22 3.39 -22.41 43.49
CA TYR A 22 2.51 -21.37 42.97
C TYR A 22 2.19 -20.27 44.02
N LEU A 23 1.96 -20.65 45.28
CA LEU A 23 1.73 -19.70 46.38
C LEU A 23 3.00 -18.88 46.68
N ALA A 24 4.20 -19.46 46.56
CA ALA A 24 5.47 -18.74 46.72
C ALA A 24 5.66 -17.71 45.58
N LEU A 25 5.33 -18.10 44.34
CA LEU A 25 5.39 -17.19 43.19
C LEU A 25 4.39 -16.05 43.30
N LEU A 26 3.18 -16.33 43.76
CA LEU A 26 2.13 -15.36 44.01
C LEU A 26 2.48 -14.41 45.18
N ALA A 27 3.05 -14.95 46.25
CA ALA A 27 3.57 -14.14 47.38
C ALA A 27 4.75 -13.27 46.94
N TYR A 28 5.64 -13.80 46.10
CA TYR A 28 6.75 -13.04 45.52
C TYR A 28 6.24 -11.88 44.65
N THR A 29 5.23 -12.08 43.80
CA THR A 29 4.63 -11.01 42.97
C THR A 29 3.85 -9.98 43.80
N LEU A 30 3.33 -10.35 44.95
CA LEU A 30 2.59 -9.44 45.84
C LEU A 30 3.49 -8.70 46.85
N VAL A 31 4.63 -9.30 47.23
CA VAL A 31 5.55 -8.74 48.24
C VAL A 31 6.72 -8.00 47.59
N THR A 32 7.12 -8.36 46.40
CA THR A 32 7.97 -7.45 45.62
C THR A 32 7.12 -6.25 45.23
N PRO A 33 7.32 -5.06 45.91
CA PRO A 33 6.76 -3.86 45.33
C PRO A 33 7.26 -3.90 43.87
N SER A 34 6.33 -3.77 42.92
CA SER A 34 6.72 -3.36 41.59
C SER A 34 7.60 -2.13 41.85
N VAL A 35 8.91 -2.34 41.88
CA VAL A 35 9.82 -1.28 41.55
C VAL A 35 9.29 -0.92 40.17
N ALA A 36 8.34 0.05 40.16
CA ALA A 36 8.22 0.89 39.02
C ALA A 36 9.68 1.25 38.79
N ALA A 37 10.33 0.50 37.90
CA ALA A 37 11.53 0.97 37.33
C ALA A 37 11.13 2.39 36.94
N ASP A 38 11.65 3.39 37.65
CA ASP A 38 11.95 4.64 37.04
C ASP A 38 12.88 4.23 35.86
N THR A 39 12.27 3.64 34.86
CA THR A 39 12.84 3.68 33.54
C THR A 39 13.00 5.16 33.35
N PRO A 40 14.24 5.67 33.35
CA PRO A 40 14.43 7.04 32.92
C PRO A 40 13.61 7.08 31.65
N GLN A 41 12.56 7.90 31.67
CA GLN A 41 11.80 8.20 30.50
C GLN A 41 12.88 8.83 29.62
N THR A 42 13.58 7.96 28.90
CA THR A 42 14.47 8.40 27.85
C THR A 42 13.45 9.08 26.96
N ASP A 43 13.42 10.40 27.04
CA ASP A 43 12.79 11.21 26.02
C ASP A 43 13.46 10.72 24.75
N ILE A 44 12.87 9.69 24.15
CA ILE A 44 13.23 9.29 22.80
C ILE A 44 12.88 10.55 22.02
N PRO A 45 13.87 11.29 21.54
CA PRO A 45 13.57 12.52 20.84
C PRO A 45 12.60 12.12 19.75
N VAL A 46 11.40 12.72 19.77
CA VAL A 46 10.43 12.52 18.69
C VAL A 46 11.13 13.08 17.46
N VAL A 47 11.74 12.19 16.70
CA VAL A 47 12.41 12.57 15.45
C VAL A 47 11.31 12.85 14.47
N PHE A 48 11.02 14.12 14.28
CA PHE A 48 10.09 14.55 13.25
C PHE A 48 10.67 14.18 11.88
N PRO A 49 9.86 13.64 10.98
CA PRO A 49 10.30 13.38 9.61
C PRO A 49 10.81 14.65 8.94
N THR A 50 11.78 14.47 8.09
CA THR A 50 12.37 15.50 7.24
C THR A 50 12.00 15.19 5.78
N VAL A 51 12.31 16.09 4.85
CA VAL A 51 12.15 15.84 3.40
C VAL A 51 12.88 14.58 2.92
N GLN A 52 13.95 14.18 3.62
CA GLN A 52 14.69 12.96 3.32
C GLN A 52 13.92 11.67 3.67
N ASP A 53 12.92 11.78 4.51
CA ASP A 53 12.05 10.65 4.89
C ASP A 53 10.90 10.45 3.88
N ASP A 54 10.69 11.40 2.97
CA ASP A 54 9.72 11.26 1.89
C ASP A 54 10.07 10.10 0.97
N LYS A 55 9.05 9.37 0.51
CA LYS A 55 9.22 8.20 -0.35
C LYS A 55 8.31 8.25 -1.56
N THR A 56 8.85 7.83 -2.69
CA THR A 56 8.10 7.64 -3.93
C THR A 56 8.21 6.18 -4.36
N VAL A 57 7.08 5.51 -4.51
CA VAL A 57 6.99 4.09 -4.89
C VAL A 57 6.27 3.97 -6.23
N LEU A 58 6.83 3.24 -7.17
CA LEU A 58 6.13 2.83 -8.38
C LEU A 58 5.37 1.52 -8.09
N VAL A 59 4.06 1.62 -7.97
CA VAL A 59 3.17 0.46 -7.84
C VAL A 59 2.74 0.03 -9.24
N MET A 60 3.07 -1.21 -9.60
CA MET A 60 2.70 -1.83 -10.87
C MET A 60 1.71 -2.96 -10.60
N THR A 61 0.62 -3.01 -11.34
CA THR A 61 -0.43 -4.03 -11.18
C THR A 61 -0.80 -4.65 -12.51
N GLY A 62 -1.28 -5.87 -12.48
CA GLY A 62 -1.72 -6.56 -13.71
C GLY A 62 -1.97 -8.04 -13.48
N GLY A 63 -1.60 -8.87 -14.47
CA GLY A 63 -1.67 -10.33 -14.38
C GLY A 63 -0.65 -10.93 -13.42
N GLU A 64 -0.41 -12.23 -13.56
CA GLU A 64 0.44 -12.99 -12.63
C GLU A 64 1.94 -12.67 -12.78
N THR A 65 2.35 -12.12 -13.91
CA THR A 65 3.76 -11.82 -14.19
C THR A 65 4.00 -10.34 -14.46
N VAL A 66 5.21 -9.88 -14.15
CA VAL A 66 5.65 -8.49 -14.40
C VAL A 66 5.42 -8.05 -15.86
N LYS A 67 5.52 -8.98 -16.82
CA LYS A 67 5.30 -8.68 -18.25
C LYS A 67 3.85 -8.35 -18.59
N GLU A 68 2.93 -8.73 -17.71
CA GLU A 68 1.49 -8.50 -17.84
C GLU A 68 1.03 -7.26 -17.06
N ALA A 69 1.97 -6.43 -16.62
CA ALA A 69 1.64 -5.20 -15.92
C ALA A 69 0.84 -4.24 -16.83
N THR A 70 -0.34 -3.84 -16.38
CA THR A 70 -1.27 -2.94 -17.09
C THR A 70 -1.52 -1.65 -16.32
N GLY A 71 -1.27 -1.64 -15.02
CA GLY A 71 -1.44 -0.49 -14.15
C GLY A 71 -0.11 0.02 -13.62
N TYR A 72 0.09 1.32 -13.71
CA TYR A 72 1.29 2.01 -13.22
C TYR A 72 0.87 3.21 -12.39
N THR A 73 1.28 3.26 -11.14
CA THR A 73 0.92 4.36 -10.23
C THR A 73 2.13 4.75 -9.40
N LEU A 74 2.53 6.01 -9.47
CA LEU A 74 3.48 6.60 -8.54
C LEU A 74 2.72 6.98 -7.27
N VAL A 75 3.15 6.47 -6.13
CA VAL A 75 2.61 6.81 -4.81
C VAL A 75 3.68 7.58 -4.06
N ARG A 76 3.40 8.85 -3.77
CA ARG A 76 4.25 9.71 -2.95
C ARG A 76 3.76 9.75 -1.53
N LEU A 77 4.65 9.44 -0.60
CA LEU A 77 4.48 9.59 0.83
C LEU A 77 5.26 10.83 1.27
N ASP A 78 4.56 11.94 1.46
CA ASP A 78 5.13 13.21 1.91
C ASP A 78 4.97 13.29 3.44
N ALA A 79 6.04 12.98 4.13
CA ALA A 79 6.06 12.93 5.59
C ALA A 79 5.95 14.32 6.21
N LEU A 80 6.64 15.30 5.61
CA LEU A 80 6.70 16.66 6.12
C LEU A 80 5.33 17.35 6.09
N HIS A 81 4.59 17.21 4.98
CA HIS A 81 3.28 17.82 4.82
C HIS A 81 2.13 16.85 5.15
N ARG A 82 2.45 15.64 5.61
CA ARG A 82 1.47 14.57 5.91
C ARG A 82 0.51 14.32 4.77
N ARG A 83 1.03 14.19 3.57
CA ARG A 83 0.24 14.03 2.36
C ARG A 83 0.57 12.73 1.64
N LEU A 84 -0.46 12.10 1.09
CA LEU A 84 -0.37 10.89 0.29
C LEU A 84 -0.87 11.23 -1.12
N THR A 85 0.00 11.12 -2.13
CA THR A 85 -0.38 11.41 -3.51
C THR A 85 -0.28 10.16 -4.36
N ALA A 86 -1.32 9.85 -5.11
CA ALA A 86 -1.34 8.78 -6.10
C ALA A 86 -1.47 9.37 -7.50
N LEU A 87 -0.48 9.11 -8.35
CA LEU A 87 -0.43 9.54 -9.75
C LEU A 87 -0.39 8.32 -10.64
N SER A 88 -1.45 8.07 -11.41
CA SER A 88 -1.51 6.93 -12.34
C SER A 88 -1.14 7.31 -13.75
N LEU A 89 -0.43 6.39 -14.42
CA LEU A 89 0.00 6.51 -15.81
C LEU A 89 -0.58 5.38 -16.67
N PRO A 90 -1.00 5.66 -17.92
CA PRO A 90 -1.37 4.62 -18.87
C PRO A 90 -0.17 3.71 -19.20
N ALA A 91 -0.44 2.42 -19.39
CA ALA A 91 0.59 1.45 -19.78
C ALA A 91 1.30 1.80 -21.13
N GLY A 92 0.55 2.45 -22.02
CA GLY A 92 1.06 2.93 -23.31
C GLY A 92 1.76 4.29 -23.25
N THR A 93 2.08 4.83 -22.06
CA THR A 93 2.83 6.08 -21.92
C THR A 93 4.21 5.93 -22.52
N VAL A 94 4.58 6.85 -23.42
CA VAL A 94 5.91 6.89 -24.05
C VAL A 94 6.92 7.39 -23.03
N VAL A 95 7.96 6.60 -22.81
CA VAL A 95 9.08 6.89 -21.93
C VAL A 95 10.40 6.71 -22.68
N LEU A 96 11.48 7.27 -22.15
CA LEU A 96 12.81 7.15 -22.73
C LEU A 96 13.57 5.98 -22.10
N VAL A 97 14.18 5.15 -22.93
CA VAL A 97 15.13 4.11 -22.52
C VAL A 97 16.40 4.36 -23.30
N GLU A 98 17.44 4.83 -22.63
CA GLU A 98 18.70 5.22 -23.24
C GLU A 98 18.50 6.19 -24.45
N GLY A 99 17.62 7.17 -24.25
CA GLY A 99 17.26 8.16 -25.28
C GLY A 99 16.31 7.67 -26.36
N SER A 100 15.91 6.40 -26.37
CA SER A 100 14.98 5.82 -27.35
C SER A 100 13.55 5.78 -26.81
N PRO A 101 12.54 6.26 -27.56
CA PRO A 101 11.14 6.22 -27.10
C PRO A 101 10.57 4.80 -27.19
N VAL A 102 10.02 4.32 -26.09
CA VAL A 102 9.29 3.06 -25.98
C VAL A 102 8.06 3.26 -25.08
N THR A 103 7.11 2.34 -25.07
CA THR A 103 6.04 2.44 -24.07
C THR A 103 6.51 1.94 -22.71
N LEU A 104 5.93 2.45 -21.62
CA LEU A 104 6.25 2.04 -20.26
C LEU A 104 6.07 0.54 -20.07
N SER A 105 4.98 -0.03 -20.62
CA SER A 105 4.74 -1.48 -20.60
C SER A 105 5.84 -2.26 -21.35
N GLN A 106 6.32 -1.75 -22.50
CA GLN A 106 7.43 -2.38 -23.23
C GLN A 106 8.74 -2.30 -22.45
N ALA A 107 9.04 -1.17 -21.82
CA ALA A 107 10.21 -1.01 -20.95
C ALA A 107 10.22 -2.06 -19.84
N VAL A 108 9.11 -2.21 -19.14
CA VAL A 108 8.95 -3.20 -18.08
C VAL A 108 8.99 -4.63 -18.60
N ALA A 109 8.27 -4.93 -19.68
CA ALA A 109 8.25 -6.28 -20.26
C ALA A 109 9.60 -6.76 -20.77
N SER A 110 10.45 -5.84 -21.28
CA SER A 110 11.75 -6.17 -21.86
C SER A 110 12.84 -6.46 -20.83
N ALA A 111 12.91 -5.67 -19.75
CA ALA A 111 14.01 -5.74 -18.79
C ALA A 111 13.56 -5.63 -17.31
N GLY A 112 12.27 -5.80 -17.06
CA GLY A 112 11.70 -5.87 -15.72
C GLY A 112 11.39 -4.51 -15.07
N PRO A 113 10.91 -4.53 -13.80
CA PRO A 113 10.44 -3.35 -13.09
C PRO A 113 11.48 -2.23 -12.99
N THR A 114 12.73 -2.59 -12.73
CA THR A 114 13.84 -1.63 -12.60
C THR A 114 14.03 -0.79 -13.87
N GLN A 115 13.80 -1.39 -15.06
CA GLN A 115 13.86 -0.63 -16.30
C GLN A 115 12.69 0.34 -16.43
N GLY A 116 11.50 -0.04 -15.97
CA GLY A 116 10.36 0.86 -15.91
C GLY A 116 10.61 2.07 -14.99
N VAL A 117 11.23 1.84 -13.84
CA VAL A 117 11.64 2.91 -12.92
C VAL A 117 12.62 3.86 -13.61
N ARG A 118 13.72 3.35 -14.16
CA ARG A 118 14.73 4.18 -14.85
C ARG A 118 14.15 4.99 -16.00
N ALA A 119 13.27 4.36 -16.80
CA ALA A 119 12.62 5.03 -17.91
C ALA A 119 11.70 6.17 -17.44
N LEU A 120 10.99 6.00 -16.34
CA LEU A 120 10.20 7.07 -15.73
C LEU A 120 11.06 8.19 -15.17
N GLU A 121 12.14 7.85 -14.46
CA GLU A 121 13.08 8.82 -13.91
C GLU A 121 13.73 9.66 -15.04
N GLU A 122 14.18 9.02 -16.13
CA GLU A 122 14.75 9.70 -17.29
C GLU A 122 13.73 10.62 -17.97
N THR A 123 12.48 10.15 -18.10
CA THR A 123 11.44 10.89 -18.84
C THR A 123 10.85 12.04 -18.01
N LEU A 124 10.57 11.80 -16.74
CA LEU A 124 9.90 12.76 -15.86
C LEU A 124 10.90 13.66 -15.10
N GLY A 125 12.15 13.25 -15.00
CA GLY A 125 13.18 13.93 -14.20
C GLY A 125 12.86 13.93 -12.71
N VAL A 126 12.28 12.84 -12.21
CA VAL A 126 11.96 12.61 -10.79
C VAL A 126 12.73 11.41 -10.28
N SER A 127 12.82 11.24 -8.96
CA SER A 127 13.41 10.05 -8.36
C SER A 127 12.32 9.12 -7.83
N VAL A 128 12.49 7.81 -8.05
CA VAL A 128 11.62 6.75 -7.53
C VAL A 128 12.44 5.88 -6.59
N ASP A 129 12.09 5.88 -5.31
CA ASP A 129 12.87 5.18 -4.27
C ASP A 129 12.79 3.67 -4.41
N ASN A 130 11.59 3.16 -4.68
CA ASN A 130 11.35 1.72 -4.79
C ASN A 130 10.23 1.40 -5.78
N TYR A 131 10.14 0.13 -6.16
CA TYR A 131 8.99 -0.39 -6.89
C TYR A 131 8.32 -1.56 -6.18
N LEU A 132 7.05 -1.75 -6.48
CA LEU A 132 6.25 -2.90 -6.09
C LEU A 132 5.44 -3.35 -7.30
N PHE A 133 5.70 -4.55 -7.81
CA PHE A 133 4.81 -5.23 -8.76
C PHE A 133 4.00 -6.28 -7.99
N THR A 134 2.71 -6.33 -8.26
CA THR A 134 1.80 -7.31 -7.68
C THR A 134 0.62 -7.60 -8.60
N PRO A 135 0.14 -8.85 -8.66
CA PRO A 135 -1.17 -9.13 -9.27
C PRO A 135 -2.26 -8.26 -8.61
N SER A 136 -3.26 -7.88 -9.40
CA SER A 136 -4.32 -6.97 -8.92
C SER A 136 -5.08 -7.52 -7.71
N GLY A 137 -5.34 -8.83 -7.67
CA GLY A 137 -5.97 -9.50 -6.52
C GLY A 137 -5.09 -9.44 -5.27
N THR A 138 -3.78 -9.68 -5.41
CA THR A 138 -2.83 -9.57 -4.30
C THR A 138 -2.72 -8.13 -3.79
N LEU A 139 -2.78 -7.11 -4.69
CA LEU A 139 -2.83 -5.71 -4.24
C LEU A 139 -4.10 -5.44 -3.42
N ALA A 140 -5.23 -6.01 -3.83
CA ALA A 140 -6.47 -5.89 -3.09
C ALA A 140 -6.36 -6.48 -1.67
N ASP A 141 -5.67 -7.61 -1.52
CA ASP A 141 -5.37 -8.23 -0.22
C ASP A 141 -4.43 -7.35 0.62
N ILE A 142 -3.37 -6.80 0.00
CA ILE A 142 -2.45 -5.87 0.66
C ILE A 142 -3.20 -4.64 1.20
N ALA A 143 -4.11 -4.09 0.42
CA ALA A 143 -4.89 -2.91 0.77
C ALA A 143 -6.15 -3.22 1.62
N GLY A 144 -6.48 -4.49 1.85
CA GLY A 144 -7.74 -4.92 2.47
C GLY A 144 -8.03 -4.28 3.83
N ASN A 145 -7.00 -4.07 4.64
CA ASN A 145 -7.12 -3.46 5.96
C ASN A 145 -7.38 -1.94 5.92
N LEU A 146 -7.28 -1.29 4.75
CA LEU A 146 -7.65 0.11 4.59
C LEU A 146 -9.18 0.31 4.60
N GLY A 147 -9.95 -0.78 4.47
CA GLY A 147 -11.40 -0.77 4.52
C GLY A 147 -12.04 -0.35 3.20
N THR A 148 -13.14 0.41 3.28
CA THR A 148 -13.89 0.86 2.11
C THR A 148 -13.78 2.37 1.92
N ALA A 149 -13.75 2.80 0.65
CA ALA A 149 -13.77 4.22 0.28
C ALA A 149 -15.00 4.54 -0.57
N LYS A 150 -15.55 5.73 -0.42
CA LYS A 150 -16.69 6.20 -1.24
C LYS A 150 -16.17 6.80 -2.54
N MET A 151 -16.72 6.38 -3.66
CA MET A 151 -16.30 6.81 -4.99
C MET A 151 -17.48 7.09 -5.92
N LYS A 152 -17.32 8.11 -6.78
CA LYS A 152 -18.28 8.50 -7.81
C LYS A 152 -18.01 7.73 -9.11
N LEU A 153 -18.36 6.45 -9.15
CA LEU A 153 -18.08 5.60 -10.31
C LEU A 153 -18.75 6.08 -11.61
N ARG A 154 -19.92 6.72 -11.51
CA ARG A 154 -20.64 7.27 -12.68
C ARG A 154 -19.86 8.34 -13.45
N SER A 155 -18.80 8.89 -12.87
CA SER A 155 -17.89 9.81 -13.56
C SER A 155 -16.94 9.10 -14.53
N TYR A 156 -16.77 7.79 -14.39
CA TYR A 156 -15.79 6.98 -15.13
C TYR A 156 -16.45 5.88 -15.95
N ILE A 157 -17.61 5.40 -15.51
CA ILE A 157 -18.27 4.19 -16.04
C ILE A 157 -19.71 4.53 -16.40
N SER A 158 -20.17 4.04 -17.57
CA SER A 158 -21.55 4.21 -18.01
C SER A 158 -22.55 3.49 -17.10
N ALA A 159 -23.80 3.92 -17.10
CA ALA A 159 -24.88 3.28 -16.33
C ALA A 159 -25.03 1.79 -16.69
N ASP A 160 -25.02 1.47 -17.99
CA ASP A 160 -25.13 0.09 -18.49
C ASP A 160 -23.94 -0.79 -18.01
N ALA A 161 -22.74 -0.23 -17.94
CA ALA A 161 -21.56 -0.93 -17.43
C ALA A 161 -21.66 -1.17 -15.92
N LEU A 162 -22.19 -0.21 -15.16
CA LEU A 162 -22.47 -0.40 -13.73
C LEU A 162 -23.50 -1.50 -13.47
N GLU A 163 -24.52 -1.61 -14.34
CA GLU A 163 -25.49 -2.71 -14.26
C GLU A 163 -24.81 -4.06 -14.52
N ARG A 164 -23.96 -4.17 -15.57
CA ARG A 164 -23.21 -5.40 -15.86
C ARG A 164 -22.31 -5.84 -14.70
N LEU A 165 -21.71 -4.87 -14.01
CA LEU A 165 -20.88 -5.11 -12.83
C LEU A 165 -21.70 -5.31 -11.54
N SER A 166 -23.05 -5.28 -11.62
CA SER A 166 -23.94 -5.36 -10.45
C SER A 166 -23.69 -4.24 -9.42
N LEU A 167 -23.22 -3.09 -9.86
CA LEU A 167 -22.90 -1.91 -9.04
C LEU A 167 -23.91 -0.77 -9.24
N ALA A 168 -24.95 -0.97 -10.06
CA ALA A 168 -25.99 0.02 -10.25
C ALA A 168 -26.86 0.11 -9.00
N VAL A 169 -26.86 1.28 -8.35
CA VAL A 169 -27.74 1.60 -7.22
C VAL A 169 -28.47 2.89 -7.55
N ASP A 170 -29.80 2.84 -7.58
CA ASP A 170 -30.62 4.00 -7.89
C ASP A 170 -30.50 5.08 -6.83
N GLY A 171 -30.27 6.32 -7.29
CA GLY A 171 -30.20 7.49 -6.42
C GLY A 171 -28.92 7.61 -5.58
N VAL A 172 -27.95 6.70 -5.74
CA VAL A 172 -26.67 6.75 -5.06
C VAL A 172 -25.61 7.33 -5.98
N GLU A 173 -25.03 8.46 -5.59
CA GLU A 173 -23.95 9.13 -6.32
C GLU A 173 -22.57 8.54 -5.98
N GLU A 174 -22.34 8.20 -4.72
CA GLU A 174 -21.09 7.64 -4.21
C GLU A 174 -21.29 6.23 -3.70
N LEU A 175 -20.57 5.28 -4.27
CA LEU A 175 -20.62 3.88 -3.88
C LEU A 175 -19.44 3.54 -2.93
N PRO A 176 -19.68 2.79 -1.83
CA PRO A 176 -18.61 2.25 -1.03
C PRO A 176 -17.94 1.10 -1.78
N LEU A 177 -16.67 1.28 -2.13
CA LEU A 177 -15.84 0.26 -2.77
C LEU A 177 -14.85 -0.33 -1.77
N SER A 178 -14.62 -1.63 -1.85
CA SER A 178 -13.45 -2.27 -1.26
C SER A 178 -12.29 -2.26 -2.27
N PRO A 179 -11.03 -2.47 -1.84
CA PRO A 179 -9.90 -2.63 -2.76
C PRO A 179 -10.11 -3.75 -3.79
N ALA A 180 -10.72 -4.87 -3.39
CA ALA A 180 -11.03 -5.98 -4.28
C ALA A 180 -12.05 -5.57 -5.37
N LEU A 181 -13.09 -4.85 -4.99
CA LEU A 181 -14.09 -4.39 -5.95
C LEU A 181 -13.53 -3.34 -6.92
N LEU A 182 -12.64 -2.46 -6.46
CA LEU A 182 -11.94 -1.55 -7.36
C LEU A 182 -11.05 -2.31 -8.35
N ALA A 183 -10.33 -3.35 -7.91
CA ALA A 183 -9.51 -4.18 -8.78
C ALA A 183 -10.38 -4.85 -9.86
N GLU A 184 -11.51 -5.43 -9.50
CA GLU A 184 -12.48 -6.02 -10.42
C GLU A 184 -12.99 -5.00 -11.45
N VAL A 185 -13.36 -3.80 -11.03
CA VAL A 185 -13.79 -2.72 -11.92
C VAL A 185 -12.67 -2.32 -12.90
N LEU A 186 -11.45 -2.18 -12.44
CA LEU A 186 -10.30 -1.81 -13.28
C LEU A 186 -9.92 -2.89 -14.30
N GLU A 187 -10.17 -4.18 -13.98
CA GLU A 187 -9.89 -5.32 -14.85
C GLU A 187 -11.05 -5.70 -15.77
N SER A 188 -12.27 -5.20 -15.51
CA SER A 188 -13.46 -5.52 -16.27
C SER A 188 -13.41 -5.14 -17.75
N GLY A 189 -12.52 -4.22 -18.12
CA GLY A 189 -12.46 -3.62 -19.47
C GLY A 189 -13.53 -2.57 -19.73
N GLU A 190 -14.43 -2.30 -18.78
CA GLU A 190 -15.48 -1.28 -18.90
C GLU A 190 -14.95 0.16 -18.78
N VAL A 191 -13.78 0.33 -18.19
CA VAL A 191 -13.04 1.59 -18.13
C VAL A 191 -11.64 1.40 -18.66
N THR A 192 -11.22 2.24 -19.60
CA THR A 192 -9.93 2.11 -20.28
C THR A 192 -9.23 3.45 -20.45
N GLY A 193 -7.94 3.42 -20.79
CA GLY A 193 -7.15 4.62 -21.11
C GLY A 193 -7.03 5.61 -19.96
N ALA A 194 -7.23 6.89 -20.25
CA ALA A 194 -7.08 7.97 -19.26
C ALA A 194 -8.08 7.86 -18.11
N ALA A 195 -9.34 7.49 -18.40
CA ALA A 195 -10.37 7.30 -17.38
C ALA A 195 -10.03 6.17 -16.39
N GLN A 196 -9.42 5.08 -16.87
CA GLN A 196 -8.94 3.99 -16.01
C GLN A 196 -7.81 4.47 -15.07
N CYS A 197 -6.89 5.28 -15.59
CA CYS A 197 -5.81 5.85 -14.78
C CYS A 197 -6.33 6.81 -13.72
N GLU A 198 -7.27 7.67 -14.09
CA GLU A 198 -7.92 8.59 -13.16
C GLU A 198 -8.68 7.84 -12.06
N LEU A 199 -9.49 6.83 -12.43
CA LEU A 199 -10.20 5.98 -11.48
C LEU A 199 -9.22 5.26 -10.53
N ARG A 200 -8.11 4.73 -11.04
CA ARG A 200 -7.08 4.07 -10.23
C ARG A 200 -6.43 5.04 -9.25
N ALA A 201 -6.01 6.22 -9.72
CA ALA A 201 -5.42 7.24 -8.86
C ALA A 201 -6.40 7.69 -7.76
N CYS A 202 -7.65 8.01 -8.13
CA CYS A 202 -8.70 8.38 -7.19
C CYS A 202 -9.00 7.27 -6.18
N GLY A 203 -9.04 6.01 -6.63
CA GLY A 203 -9.26 4.85 -5.76
C GLY A 203 -8.14 4.69 -4.74
N TYR A 204 -6.88 4.72 -5.17
CA TYR A 204 -5.75 4.57 -4.26
C TYR A 204 -5.69 5.72 -3.25
N ALA A 205 -5.86 6.96 -3.69
CA ALA A 205 -5.91 8.12 -2.80
C ALA A 205 -7.07 8.01 -1.80
N ALA A 206 -8.25 7.57 -2.25
CA ALA A 206 -9.42 7.39 -1.40
C ALA A 206 -9.20 6.31 -0.34
N PHE A 207 -8.60 5.15 -0.70
CA PHE A 207 -8.29 4.10 0.27
C PHE A 207 -7.22 4.54 1.27
N LEU A 208 -6.14 5.17 0.82
CA LEU A 208 -5.10 5.69 1.70
C LEU A 208 -5.67 6.72 2.70
N SER A 209 -6.58 7.58 2.24
CA SER A 209 -7.25 8.55 3.10
C SER A 209 -8.26 7.88 4.06
N ALA A 210 -9.10 6.97 3.58
CA ALA A 210 -10.08 6.26 4.41
C ALA A 210 -9.41 5.36 5.45
N GLY A 211 -8.36 4.65 5.05
CA GLY A 211 -7.58 3.72 5.87
C GLY A 211 -6.46 4.38 6.68
N ARG A 212 -6.42 5.69 6.80
CA ARG A 212 -5.31 6.44 7.42
C ARG A 212 -4.87 5.97 8.81
N LYS A 213 -5.74 5.33 9.56
CA LYS A 213 -5.44 4.76 10.89
C LYS A 213 -4.87 3.34 10.85
N ASN A 214 -4.74 2.77 9.65
CA ASN A 214 -4.27 1.41 9.39
C ASN A 214 -3.20 1.36 8.28
N LEU A 215 -2.48 2.46 8.03
CA LEU A 215 -1.49 2.52 6.94
C LEU A 215 -0.33 1.55 7.15
N THR A 216 0.08 1.33 8.41
CA THR A 216 1.14 0.37 8.77
C THR A 216 0.80 -1.06 8.37
N SER A 217 -0.49 -1.40 8.31
CA SER A 217 -0.95 -2.71 7.84
C SER A 217 -0.53 -3.02 6.40
N LEU A 218 -0.29 -1.99 5.57
CA LEU A 218 0.23 -2.18 4.21
C LEU A 218 1.58 -2.88 4.23
N VAL A 219 2.48 -2.50 5.13
CA VAL A 219 3.81 -3.11 5.25
C VAL A 219 3.72 -4.55 5.74
N GLU A 220 2.86 -4.81 6.72
CA GLU A 220 2.62 -6.17 7.22
C GLU A 220 2.08 -7.07 6.11
N ASN A 221 1.10 -6.57 5.34
CA ASN A 221 0.50 -7.31 4.24
C ASN A 221 1.47 -7.51 3.06
N VAL A 222 2.36 -6.54 2.77
CA VAL A 222 3.46 -6.72 1.80
C VAL A 222 4.40 -7.84 2.25
N ARG A 223 4.78 -7.90 3.53
CA ARG A 223 5.59 -8.99 4.09
C ARG A 223 4.87 -10.35 3.97
N ALA A 224 3.59 -10.39 4.30
CA ALA A 224 2.77 -11.60 4.23
C ALA A 224 2.63 -12.15 2.80
N ASN A 225 2.56 -11.26 1.81
CA ASN A 225 2.40 -11.60 0.39
C ASN A 225 3.73 -11.62 -0.39
N SER A 226 4.89 -11.64 0.28
CA SER A 226 6.22 -11.55 -0.34
C SER A 226 6.49 -12.62 -1.42
N GLY A 227 5.82 -13.76 -1.37
CA GLY A 227 5.93 -14.80 -2.39
C GLY A 227 5.18 -14.52 -3.70
N SER A 228 4.25 -13.56 -3.70
CA SER A 228 3.40 -13.21 -4.85
C SER A 228 3.70 -11.81 -5.42
N ILE A 229 4.73 -11.14 -4.93
CA ILE A 229 5.13 -9.80 -5.34
C ILE A 229 6.56 -9.78 -5.86
N ALA A 230 6.87 -8.82 -6.73
CA ALA A 230 8.25 -8.50 -7.10
C ALA A 230 8.55 -7.07 -6.67
N THR A 231 9.61 -6.89 -5.89
CA THR A 231 9.98 -5.58 -5.34
C THR A 231 11.49 -5.52 -5.08
N ASP A 232 12.03 -4.32 -5.04
CA ASP A 232 13.39 -4.03 -4.57
C ASP A 232 13.44 -3.62 -3.10
N LEU A 233 12.28 -3.61 -2.41
CA LEU A 233 12.20 -3.30 -0.99
C LEU A 233 12.96 -4.32 -0.14
N THR A 234 13.96 -3.84 0.56
CA THR A 234 14.68 -4.63 1.57
C THR A 234 13.95 -4.64 2.92
N ALA A 235 14.32 -5.57 3.80
CA ALA A 235 13.76 -5.63 5.16
C ALA A 235 13.97 -4.32 5.94
N THR A 236 15.12 -3.66 5.76
CA THR A 236 15.42 -2.37 6.40
C THR A 236 14.52 -1.26 5.86
N GLN A 237 14.34 -1.20 4.54
CA GLN A 237 13.45 -0.22 3.93
C GLN A 237 11.99 -0.45 4.34
N LEU A 238 11.53 -1.70 4.42
CA LEU A 238 10.18 -2.00 4.94
C LEU A 238 9.99 -1.48 6.37
N TYR A 239 11.02 -1.53 7.22
CA TYR A 239 10.98 -0.93 8.55
C TYR A 239 10.89 0.60 8.48
N ASP A 240 11.63 1.25 7.57
CA ASP A 240 11.55 2.70 7.36
C ASP A 240 10.16 3.12 6.87
N TYR A 241 9.56 2.36 5.94
CA TYR A 241 8.17 2.57 5.51
C TYR A 241 7.16 2.40 6.65
N GLU A 242 7.33 1.38 7.49
CA GLU A 242 6.47 1.14 8.65
C GLU A 242 6.52 2.33 9.62
N ARG A 243 7.72 2.85 9.90
CA ARG A 243 7.91 4.03 10.73
C ARG A 243 7.27 5.28 10.12
N LEU A 244 7.45 5.50 8.80
CA LEU A 244 6.88 6.62 8.07
C LEU A 244 5.34 6.55 8.07
N LEU A 245 4.77 5.41 7.74
CA LEU A 245 3.32 5.20 7.73
C LEU A 245 2.73 5.33 9.14
N GLY A 246 3.41 4.81 10.17
CA GLY A 246 3.03 5.00 11.57
C GLY A 246 3.03 6.48 11.98
N PHE A 247 3.97 7.28 11.49
CA PHE A 247 3.95 8.72 11.69
C PHE A 247 2.73 9.38 11.01
N LEU A 248 2.40 8.98 9.78
CA LEU A 248 1.23 9.49 9.07
C LEU A 248 -0.08 9.10 9.77
N GLU A 249 -0.17 7.92 10.37
CA GLU A 249 -1.33 7.48 11.16
C GLU A 249 -1.62 8.37 12.37
N THR A 250 -0.61 9.02 12.96
CA THR A 250 -0.79 9.89 14.13
C THR A 250 -1.46 11.22 13.79
N GLY A 251 -1.56 11.57 12.50
CA GLY A 251 -2.22 12.80 12.04
C GLY A 251 -3.73 12.69 12.11
N ASP A 252 -4.38 13.81 12.46
CA ASP A 252 -5.84 13.89 12.44
C ASP A 252 -6.39 13.99 11.02
N ASP A 253 -5.61 14.54 10.12
CA ASP A 253 -5.95 14.69 8.71
C ASP A 253 -4.73 14.38 7.83
N VAL A 254 -4.81 13.29 7.07
CA VAL A 254 -3.82 12.90 6.05
C VAL A 254 -4.59 12.72 4.75
N PRO A 255 -4.78 13.81 3.99
CA PRO A 255 -5.55 13.75 2.76
C PRO A 255 -4.81 12.88 1.73
N GLY A 256 -5.51 11.89 1.19
CA GLY A 256 -5.14 11.25 -0.06
C GLY A 256 -5.43 12.19 -1.21
N GLN A 257 -4.44 12.51 -2.02
CA GLN A 257 -4.57 13.32 -3.21
C GLN A 257 -4.42 12.44 -4.45
N ALA A 258 -5.42 12.47 -5.31
CA ALA A 258 -5.36 11.83 -6.61
C ALA A 258 -4.93 12.85 -7.65
N GLU A 259 -3.97 12.46 -8.48
CA GLU A 259 -3.58 13.23 -9.65
C GLU A 259 -3.64 12.34 -10.88
N ALA A 260 -4.31 12.82 -11.92
CA ALA A 260 -4.25 12.21 -13.23
C ALA A 260 -3.18 12.94 -14.05
N LEU A 261 -2.24 12.17 -14.61
CA LEU A 261 -1.26 12.75 -15.51
C LEU A 261 -1.97 13.22 -16.78
N THR A 262 -1.80 14.47 -17.13
CA THR A 262 -2.29 15.00 -18.41
C THR A 262 -1.43 14.44 -19.53
N VAL A 263 -1.95 13.45 -20.25
CA VAL A 263 -1.28 12.82 -21.38
C VAL A 263 -2.05 13.09 -22.66
N THR A 264 -1.34 13.25 -23.76
CA THR A 264 -1.95 13.38 -25.09
C THR A 264 -1.91 12.02 -25.79
N GLN A 265 -3.07 11.50 -26.18
CA GLN A 265 -3.13 10.28 -26.95
C GLN A 265 -2.70 10.54 -28.39
N THR A 266 -1.74 9.80 -28.87
CA THR A 266 -1.27 9.85 -30.25
C THR A 266 -2.19 9.08 -31.20
N ALA A 267 -2.06 9.31 -32.51
CA ALA A 267 -2.78 8.54 -33.51
C ALA A 267 -2.45 7.03 -33.49
N ALA A 268 -1.32 6.66 -32.95
CA ALA A 268 -0.89 5.27 -32.76
C ALA A 268 -1.48 4.60 -31.48
N GLY A 269 -2.28 5.34 -30.69
CA GLY A 269 -2.87 4.83 -29.45
C GLY A 269 -1.92 4.83 -28.26
N THR A 270 -0.72 5.40 -28.37
CA THR A 270 0.20 5.64 -27.26
C THR A 270 -0.10 6.97 -26.59
N PHE A 271 0.52 7.24 -25.45
CA PHE A 271 0.30 8.45 -24.67
C PHE A 271 1.62 9.20 -24.50
N GLU A 272 1.66 10.46 -24.92
CA GLU A 272 2.80 11.34 -24.73
C GLU A 272 2.63 12.22 -23.50
N ILE A 273 3.69 12.33 -22.70
CA ILE A 273 3.74 13.22 -21.55
C ILE A 273 4.05 14.63 -22.06
N THR A 274 3.16 15.58 -21.78
CA THR A 274 3.40 16.98 -22.10
C THR A 274 4.43 17.60 -21.17
N GLU A 275 5.08 18.70 -21.58
CA GLU A 275 6.00 19.44 -20.70
C GLU A 275 5.30 19.94 -19.42
N ASP A 276 4.05 20.38 -19.54
CA ASP A 276 3.24 20.80 -18.38
C ASP A 276 2.97 19.64 -17.43
N ALA A 277 2.69 18.45 -17.97
CA ALA A 277 2.48 17.24 -17.17
C ALA A 277 3.78 16.82 -16.45
N ALA A 278 4.93 16.85 -17.13
CA ALA A 278 6.21 16.59 -16.49
C ALA A 278 6.53 17.61 -15.39
N ALA A 279 6.22 18.89 -15.61
CA ALA A 279 6.37 19.94 -14.59
C ALA A 279 5.40 19.74 -13.41
N GLN A 280 4.17 19.25 -13.67
CA GLN A 280 3.21 18.88 -12.61
C GLN A 280 3.74 17.76 -11.76
N VAL A 281 4.23 16.67 -12.37
CA VAL A 281 4.80 15.53 -11.65
C VAL A 281 5.97 15.95 -10.77
N LYS A 282 6.88 16.79 -11.28
CA LYS A 282 8.00 17.33 -10.49
C LYS A 282 7.51 18.07 -9.24
N ARG A 283 6.49 18.92 -9.37
CA ARG A 283 5.92 19.64 -8.22
C ARG A 283 5.25 18.76 -7.17
N LEU A 284 4.78 17.58 -7.58
CA LEU A 284 4.09 16.65 -6.69
C LEU A 284 5.05 15.68 -6.00
N ILE A 285 6.19 15.40 -6.64
CA ILE A 285 7.15 14.38 -6.21
C ILE A 285 8.43 14.98 -5.63
N GLN A 286 8.77 16.21 -5.95
CA GLN A 286 9.90 16.96 -5.38
C GLN A 286 9.45 17.93 -4.30
#